data_403db4f22a03efcfcf9a2b5077e5e36c
#
_entry.id   403db4f22a03efcfcf9a2b5077e5e36c
#
_cell.length_a   1.000
_cell.length_b   1.000
_cell.length_c   1.000
_cell.angle_alpha   90.00
_cell.angle_beta   90.00
_cell.angle_gamma   90.00
#
_symmetry.space_group_name_H-M   'P 1'
#
loop_
_entity.id
_entity.type
_entity.pdbx_description
1 polymer ?
#
loop_
_entity_poly.entity_id
_entity_poly.type
_entity_poly.pdbx_seq_one_letter_code
_entity_poly.pdbx_strand_id
1 'polypeptide(L)'
;AMPADDANIQKLYRDFDGVFQNPGSLEEFAQNIMTDDTQYAAVFIPGGHGAMLGLPDNADLGKVLLWAHKTGLHTLALCHGPAALLAAKSDAGFLYDGYKITVFPDAVDKQTPMIGYLPGPMPWWVCEKLTALGVETINKKADNSVHVDRRLVTGASPQAANDFGRLAATTLLKRTDANS
;
A
#
# COMPACT_ATOMS: atom_id res chain seq x y z
N ALA A 1 14.73 -7.54 0.04
CA ALA A 1 16.04 -6.91 0.24
C ALA A 1 16.22 -5.87 -0.87
N MET A 2 16.46 -4.62 -0.51
CA MET A 2 16.90 -3.64 -1.49
C MET A 2 18.27 -4.09 -2.02
N PRO A 3 18.55 -3.95 -3.32
CA PRO A 3 19.90 -4.20 -3.81
C PRO A 3 20.82 -3.18 -3.11
N ALA A 4 21.59 -3.67 -2.13
CA ALA A 4 22.51 -2.84 -1.34
C ALA A 4 23.58 -2.14 -2.20
N ASP A 5 23.71 -2.57 -3.46
CA ASP A 5 24.75 -2.14 -4.39
C ASP A 5 24.27 -1.12 -5.43
N ASP A 6 22.97 -0.75 -5.46
CA ASP A 6 22.48 0.27 -6.40
C ASP A 6 22.78 1.68 -5.86
N ALA A 7 23.72 2.37 -6.52
CA ALA A 7 24.17 3.69 -6.13
C ALA A 7 23.04 4.76 -6.13
N ASN A 8 22.04 4.62 -7.02
CA ASN A 8 20.92 5.54 -7.10
C ASN A 8 19.99 5.35 -5.90
N ILE A 9 19.71 4.09 -5.54
CA ILE A 9 18.89 3.75 -4.36
C ILE A 9 19.60 4.22 -3.09
N GLN A 10 20.92 3.99 -2.98
CA GLN A 10 21.70 4.50 -1.84
C GLN A 10 21.71 6.02 -1.76
N LYS A 11 21.79 6.71 -2.92
CA LYS A 11 21.69 8.17 -2.96
C LYS A 11 20.34 8.65 -2.47
N LEU A 12 19.23 8.08 -3.00
CA LEU A 12 17.88 8.42 -2.57
C LEU A 12 17.70 8.21 -1.07
N TYR A 13 18.18 7.09 -0.53
CA TYR A 13 18.10 6.82 0.89
C TYR A 13 18.81 7.90 1.72
N ARG A 14 20.03 8.30 1.31
CA ARG A 14 20.76 9.37 2.00
C ARG A 14 20.08 10.74 1.88
N ASP A 15 19.52 11.05 0.71
CA ASP A 15 18.85 12.32 0.46
C ASP A 15 17.57 12.49 1.32
N PHE A 16 16.91 11.39 1.65
CA PHE A 16 15.67 11.36 2.43
C PHE A 16 15.83 10.81 3.86
N ASP A 17 17.04 10.48 4.30
CA ASP A 17 17.28 9.85 5.61
C ASP A 17 16.67 10.66 6.76
N GLY A 18 16.80 11.98 6.75
CA GLY A 18 16.22 12.86 7.77
C GLY A 18 14.68 12.75 7.86
N VAL A 19 14.00 12.52 6.75
CA VAL A 19 12.55 12.30 6.69
C VAL A 19 12.19 10.93 7.24
N PHE A 20 12.97 9.90 6.90
CA PHE A 20 12.73 8.54 7.38
C PHE A 20 13.02 8.39 8.88
N GLN A 21 13.98 9.13 9.41
CA GLN A 21 14.34 9.10 10.84
C GLN A 21 13.35 9.89 11.72
N ASN A 22 12.64 10.85 11.15
CA ASN A 22 11.69 11.72 11.87
C ASN A 22 10.33 11.72 11.18
N PRO A 23 9.60 10.60 11.15
CA PRO A 23 8.27 10.54 10.55
C PRO A 23 7.28 11.40 11.36
N GLY A 24 6.34 12.03 10.67
CA GLY A 24 5.21 12.70 11.32
C GLY A 24 4.27 11.69 12.00
N SER A 25 3.49 12.18 12.97
CA SER A 25 2.46 11.38 13.62
C SER A 25 1.26 11.15 12.70
N LEU A 26 0.87 9.89 12.50
CA LEU A 26 -0.34 9.55 11.76
C LEU A 26 -1.60 10.07 12.47
N GLU A 27 -1.61 10.07 13.79
CA GLU A 27 -2.71 10.59 14.60
C GLU A 27 -2.88 12.10 14.39
N GLU A 28 -1.80 12.87 14.48
CA GLU A 28 -1.81 14.32 14.20
C GLU A 28 -2.24 14.60 12.76
N PHE A 29 -1.76 13.82 11.82
CA PHE A 29 -2.19 13.90 10.43
C PHE A 29 -3.69 13.67 10.29
N ALA A 30 -4.23 12.61 10.87
CA ALA A 30 -5.65 12.29 10.81
C ALA A 30 -6.54 13.34 11.49
N GLN A 31 -6.03 14.05 12.51
CA GLN A 31 -6.76 15.12 13.21
C GLN A 31 -6.74 16.44 12.45
N ASN A 32 -5.62 16.81 11.82
CA ASN A 32 -5.37 18.15 11.32
C ASN A 32 -5.57 18.31 9.80
N ILE A 33 -5.35 17.25 9.02
CA ILE A 33 -5.25 17.32 7.56
C ILE A 33 -6.57 17.05 6.85
N MET A 34 -7.55 16.44 7.50
CA MET A 34 -8.86 16.21 6.88
C MET A 34 -9.61 17.51 6.53
N THR A 35 -9.03 18.68 6.82
CA THR A 35 -9.57 20.00 6.49
C THR A 35 -8.96 20.63 5.24
N ASP A 36 -7.79 20.16 4.77
CA ASP A 36 -7.08 20.69 3.61
C ASP A 36 -6.75 19.58 2.60
N ASP A 37 -7.65 19.38 1.64
CA ASP A 37 -7.57 18.34 0.62
C ASP A 37 -6.76 18.74 -0.62
N THR A 38 -6.34 20.00 -0.70
CA THR A 38 -5.72 20.56 -1.93
C THR A 38 -4.25 20.19 -2.11
N GLN A 39 -3.58 19.71 -1.08
CA GLN A 39 -2.13 19.47 -1.08
C GLN A 39 -1.70 18.05 -1.46
N TYR A 40 -2.63 17.10 -1.49
CA TYR A 40 -2.30 15.69 -1.69
C TYR A 40 -2.92 15.12 -2.96
N ALA A 41 -2.17 14.28 -3.65
CA ALA A 41 -2.63 13.53 -4.82
C ALA A 41 -2.98 12.08 -4.48
N ALA A 42 -2.31 11.51 -3.48
CA ALA A 42 -2.47 10.11 -3.10
C ALA A 42 -1.99 9.84 -1.67
N VAL A 43 -2.46 8.71 -1.13
CA VAL A 43 -1.89 8.02 0.03
C VAL A 43 -1.05 6.86 -0.49
N PHE A 44 0.23 6.81 -0.18
CA PHE A 44 1.12 5.70 -0.55
C PHE A 44 1.44 4.83 0.66
N ILE A 45 1.20 3.53 0.53
CA ILE A 45 1.46 2.50 1.52
C ILE A 45 2.56 1.58 0.97
N PRO A 46 3.80 1.71 1.45
CA PRO A 46 4.90 0.86 1.03
C PRO A 46 4.70 -0.59 1.50
N GLY A 47 5.43 -1.51 0.87
CA GLY A 47 5.41 -2.92 1.21
C GLY A 47 6.28 -3.28 2.42
N GLY A 48 6.55 -4.58 2.51
CA GLY A 48 7.25 -5.23 3.62
C GLY A 48 6.29 -5.81 4.65
N HIS A 49 6.73 -6.87 5.34
CA HIS A 49 5.90 -7.54 6.35
C HIS A 49 5.49 -6.62 7.52
N GLY A 50 6.25 -5.53 7.75
CA GLY A 50 5.88 -4.50 8.73
C GLY A 50 4.52 -3.86 8.49
N ALA A 51 4.06 -3.79 7.23
CA ALA A 51 2.72 -3.30 6.89
C ALA A 51 1.58 -4.15 7.47
N MET A 52 1.87 -5.39 7.87
CA MET A 52 0.90 -6.29 8.50
C MET A 52 0.76 -6.08 10.00
N LEU A 53 1.64 -5.27 10.61
CA LEU A 53 1.70 -5.04 12.05
C LEU A 53 1.18 -3.64 12.38
N GLY A 54 0.07 -3.58 13.11
CA GLY A 54 -0.50 -2.32 13.59
C GLY A 54 -1.32 -1.56 12.55
N LEU A 55 -0.89 -1.47 11.28
CA LEU A 55 -1.62 -0.74 10.23
C LEU A 55 -3.04 -1.30 9.96
N PRO A 56 -3.25 -2.63 9.87
CA PRO A 56 -4.58 -3.19 9.58
C PRO A 56 -5.67 -2.83 10.57
N ASP A 57 -5.30 -2.60 11.83
CA ASP A 57 -6.24 -2.29 12.91
C ASP A 57 -6.13 -0.83 13.37
N ASN A 58 -5.40 0.02 12.65
CA ASN A 58 -5.19 1.42 13.01
C ASN A 58 -6.37 2.30 12.60
N ALA A 59 -7.09 2.83 13.60
CA ALA A 59 -8.29 3.64 13.37
C ALA A 59 -7.98 4.96 12.63
N ASP A 60 -6.82 5.57 12.85
CA ASP A 60 -6.46 6.83 12.20
C ASP A 60 -6.08 6.60 10.73
N LEU A 61 -5.41 5.48 10.42
CA LEU A 61 -5.23 5.05 9.03
C LEU A 61 -6.58 4.82 8.35
N GLY A 62 -7.53 4.18 9.02
CA GLY A 62 -8.89 4.00 8.51
C GLY A 62 -9.56 5.32 8.14
N LYS A 63 -9.46 6.33 9.02
CA LYS A 63 -9.96 7.70 8.75
C LYS A 63 -9.28 8.33 7.52
N VAL A 64 -7.95 8.20 7.42
CA VAL A 64 -7.17 8.73 6.29
C VAL A 64 -7.58 8.08 4.98
N LEU A 65 -7.75 6.75 4.94
CA LEU A 65 -8.18 6.03 3.74
C LEU A 65 -9.61 6.44 3.31
N LEU A 66 -10.53 6.56 4.27
CA LEU A 66 -11.89 7.02 4.01
C LEU A 66 -11.90 8.47 3.50
N TRP A 67 -11.12 9.35 4.11
CA TRP A 67 -10.96 10.73 3.67
C TRP A 67 -10.38 10.80 2.24
N ALA A 68 -9.29 10.10 1.98
CA ALA A 68 -8.69 10.03 0.65
C ALA A 68 -9.69 9.56 -0.41
N HIS A 69 -10.49 8.55 -0.10
CA HIS A 69 -11.55 8.07 -0.99
C HIS A 69 -12.63 9.13 -1.24
N LYS A 70 -13.13 9.79 -0.18
CA LYS A 70 -14.18 10.82 -0.28
C LYS A 70 -13.72 12.05 -1.06
N THR A 71 -12.48 12.49 -0.88
CA THR A 71 -11.89 13.65 -1.56
C THR A 71 -11.35 13.30 -2.95
N GLY A 72 -11.47 12.04 -3.35
CA GLY A 72 -11.06 11.58 -4.67
C GLY A 72 -9.56 11.42 -4.86
N LEU A 73 -8.78 11.31 -3.79
CA LEU A 73 -7.37 10.96 -3.86
C LEU A 73 -7.18 9.50 -4.25
N HIS A 74 -6.01 9.18 -4.77
CA HIS A 74 -5.63 7.80 -5.05
C HIS A 74 -5.06 7.12 -3.79
N THR A 75 -5.27 5.81 -3.69
CA THR A 75 -4.54 4.95 -2.76
C THR A 75 -3.56 4.11 -3.56
N LEU A 76 -2.30 4.11 -3.16
CA LEU A 76 -1.21 3.38 -3.81
C LEU A 76 -0.66 2.36 -2.80
N ALA A 77 -0.64 1.07 -3.14
CA ALA A 77 -0.18 0.03 -2.21
C ALA A 77 0.67 -1.02 -2.93
N LEU A 78 1.85 -1.34 -2.38
CA LEU A 78 2.82 -2.25 -3.00
C LEU A 78 3.08 -3.46 -2.10
N CYS A 79 3.21 -4.65 -2.68
CA CYS A 79 3.65 -5.87 -2.00
C CYS A 79 2.69 -6.27 -0.85
N HIS A 80 3.11 -6.17 0.42
CA HIS A 80 2.26 -6.36 1.60
C HIS A 80 1.49 -5.09 2.01
N GLY A 81 1.74 -3.94 1.36
CA GLY A 81 1.01 -2.68 1.63
C GLY A 81 -0.51 -2.81 1.63
N PRO A 82 -1.14 -3.63 0.76
CA PRO A 82 -2.58 -3.85 0.80
C PRO A 82 -3.13 -4.38 2.13
N ALA A 83 -2.30 -4.95 3.01
CA ALA A 83 -2.72 -5.31 4.37
C ALA A 83 -3.31 -4.12 5.15
N ALA A 84 -2.77 -2.93 4.93
CA ALA A 84 -3.22 -1.70 5.57
C ALA A 84 -4.63 -1.26 5.13
N LEU A 85 -5.12 -1.74 3.98
CA LEU A 85 -6.50 -1.46 3.51
C LEU A 85 -7.54 -2.00 4.50
N LEU A 86 -7.21 -3.03 5.29
CA LEU A 86 -8.09 -3.59 6.32
C LEU A 86 -8.53 -2.54 7.35
N ALA A 87 -7.73 -1.50 7.59
CA ALA A 87 -8.08 -0.38 8.47
C ALA A 87 -9.33 0.40 7.99
N ALA A 88 -9.68 0.30 6.70
CA ALA A 88 -10.86 0.98 6.14
C ALA A 88 -12.15 0.15 6.27
N LYS A 89 -12.20 -0.83 7.17
CA LYS A 89 -13.40 -1.55 7.58
C LYS A 89 -14.16 -0.73 8.63
N SER A 90 -15.48 -0.61 8.46
CA SER A 90 -16.37 0.08 9.38
C SER A 90 -17.71 -0.66 9.52
N ASP A 91 -18.58 -0.18 10.39
CA ASP A 91 -19.96 -0.70 10.51
C ASP A 91 -20.77 -0.52 9.23
N ALA A 92 -20.41 0.44 8.39
CA ALA A 92 -21.03 0.66 7.08
C ALA A 92 -20.53 -0.30 5.99
N GLY A 93 -19.54 -1.15 6.30
CA GLY A 93 -18.93 -2.09 5.38
C GLY A 93 -17.43 -1.86 5.17
N PHE A 94 -16.88 -2.49 4.14
CA PHE A 94 -15.48 -2.38 3.78
C PHE A 94 -15.31 -1.50 2.53
N LEU A 95 -14.47 -0.47 2.64
CA LEU A 95 -14.28 0.53 1.57
C LEU A 95 -13.86 -0.08 0.22
N TYR A 96 -13.07 -1.14 0.26
CA TYR A 96 -12.50 -1.78 -0.93
C TYR A 96 -13.23 -3.08 -1.33
N ASP A 97 -14.46 -3.30 -0.86
CA ASP A 97 -15.30 -4.41 -1.31
C ASP A 97 -15.51 -4.37 -2.83
N GLY A 98 -15.36 -5.51 -3.49
CA GLY A 98 -15.44 -5.65 -4.95
C GLY A 98 -14.29 -5.00 -5.73
N TYR A 99 -13.19 -4.60 -5.07
CA TYR A 99 -11.99 -4.14 -5.75
C TYR A 99 -11.13 -5.30 -6.22
N LYS A 100 -10.45 -5.12 -7.37
CA LYS A 100 -9.43 -6.02 -7.89
C LYS A 100 -8.05 -5.48 -7.57
N ILE A 101 -7.18 -6.32 -7.01
CA ILE A 101 -5.83 -5.91 -6.61
C ILE A 101 -4.77 -6.92 -7.00
N THR A 102 -3.54 -6.45 -7.16
CA THR A 102 -2.33 -7.25 -7.03
C THR A 102 -1.75 -7.07 -5.63
N VAL A 103 -1.24 -8.14 -5.05
CA VAL A 103 -0.73 -8.18 -3.67
C VAL A 103 0.30 -9.28 -3.53
N PHE A 104 1.16 -9.25 -2.52
CA PHE A 104 2.10 -10.35 -2.28
C PHE A 104 1.33 -11.62 -1.93
N PRO A 105 1.53 -12.74 -2.66
CA PRO A 105 0.67 -13.92 -2.52
C PRO A 105 0.95 -14.71 -1.24
N ASP A 106 -0.09 -15.09 -0.52
CA ASP A 106 -0.02 -15.93 0.69
C ASP A 106 0.73 -17.26 0.45
N ALA A 107 0.61 -17.83 -0.76
CA ALA A 107 1.30 -19.07 -1.13
C ALA A 107 2.84 -18.91 -1.14
N VAL A 108 3.34 -17.71 -1.43
CA VAL A 108 4.77 -17.39 -1.37
C VAL A 108 5.19 -17.16 0.07
N ASP A 109 4.39 -16.42 0.84
CA ASP A 109 4.65 -16.20 2.27
C ASP A 109 4.72 -17.50 3.08
N LYS A 110 3.89 -18.48 2.75
CA LYS A 110 3.93 -19.81 3.39
C LYS A 110 5.28 -20.54 3.21
N GLN A 111 6.08 -20.15 2.22
CA GLN A 111 7.39 -20.74 1.95
C GLN A 111 8.53 -19.98 2.67
N THR A 112 8.29 -18.76 3.15
CA THR A 112 9.35 -17.89 3.71
C THR A 112 10.05 -18.45 4.95
N PRO A 113 9.40 -19.20 5.88
CA PRO A 113 10.12 -19.87 6.95
C PRO A 113 11.05 -21.00 6.46
N MET A 114 10.64 -21.71 5.39
CA MET A 114 11.40 -22.84 4.85
C MET A 114 12.73 -22.41 4.21
N ILE A 115 12.78 -21.17 3.70
CA ILE A 115 13.99 -20.58 3.09
C ILE A 115 14.74 -19.67 4.06
N GLY A 116 14.37 -19.66 5.35
CA GLY A 116 15.04 -18.88 6.40
C GLY A 116 14.81 -17.37 6.32
N TYR A 117 13.83 -16.92 5.54
CA TYR A 117 13.52 -15.49 5.41
C TYR A 117 12.73 -14.96 6.62
N LEU A 118 11.80 -15.73 7.14
CA LEU A 118 11.09 -15.45 8.39
C LEU A 118 11.44 -16.48 9.45
N PRO A 119 11.47 -16.09 10.74
CA PRO A 119 11.80 -17.00 11.84
C PRO A 119 10.73 -18.06 12.12
N GLY A 120 9.53 -17.91 11.54
CA GLY A 120 8.40 -18.81 11.75
C GLY A 120 7.22 -18.45 10.84
N PRO A 121 6.10 -19.20 10.95
CA PRO A 121 4.91 -18.94 10.15
C PRO A 121 4.29 -17.59 10.53
N MET A 122 3.65 -16.96 9.54
CA MET A 122 2.92 -15.72 9.76
C MET A 122 1.63 -15.98 10.54
N PRO A 123 1.21 -15.06 11.41
CA PRO A 123 0.00 -15.23 12.23
C PRO A 123 -1.30 -15.16 11.42
N TRP A 124 -1.27 -14.56 10.24
CA TRP A 124 -2.41 -14.42 9.33
C TRP A 124 -1.94 -14.13 7.89
N TRP A 125 -2.86 -14.19 6.91
CA TRP A 125 -2.59 -14.09 5.49
C TRP A 125 -3.31 -12.90 4.87
N VAL A 126 -2.61 -12.09 4.08
CA VAL A 126 -3.12 -10.83 3.52
C VAL A 126 -4.22 -11.10 2.49
N CYS A 127 -3.95 -12.01 1.52
CA CYS A 127 -4.94 -12.33 0.49
C CYS A 127 -6.21 -12.94 1.11
N GLU A 128 -6.06 -13.86 2.06
CA GLU A 128 -7.19 -14.50 2.75
C GLU A 128 -8.09 -13.46 3.43
N LYS A 129 -7.51 -12.55 4.24
CA LYS A 129 -8.29 -11.52 4.94
C LYS A 129 -8.96 -10.54 4.00
N LEU A 130 -8.28 -10.08 2.96
CA LEU A 130 -8.85 -9.15 1.99
C LEU A 130 -9.95 -9.82 1.16
N THR A 131 -9.75 -11.06 0.74
CA THR A 131 -10.77 -11.84 -0.01
C THR A 131 -12.02 -12.09 0.84
N ALA A 132 -11.86 -12.36 2.15
CA ALA A 132 -12.99 -12.50 3.07
C ALA A 132 -13.84 -11.21 3.20
N LEU A 133 -13.29 -10.06 2.81
CA LEU A 133 -13.98 -8.75 2.77
C LEU A 133 -14.40 -8.33 1.35
N GLY A 134 -14.39 -9.26 0.39
CA GLY A 134 -14.89 -9.04 -0.97
C GLY A 134 -13.84 -8.55 -1.99
N VAL A 135 -12.56 -8.43 -1.61
CA VAL A 135 -11.50 -8.07 -2.57
C VAL A 135 -11.13 -9.25 -3.45
N GLU A 136 -11.00 -9.02 -4.75
CA GLU A 136 -10.49 -10.02 -5.70
C GLU A 136 -8.97 -9.86 -5.88
N THR A 137 -8.18 -10.87 -5.46
CA THR A 137 -6.74 -10.91 -5.72
C THR A 137 -6.46 -11.54 -7.08
N ILE A 138 -5.89 -10.78 -8.02
CA ILE A 138 -5.78 -11.20 -9.43
C ILE A 138 -4.46 -11.84 -9.81
N ASN A 139 -3.41 -11.69 -9.00
CA ASN A 139 -2.12 -12.35 -9.23
C ASN A 139 -1.93 -13.58 -8.34
N LYS A 140 -1.13 -14.53 -8.82
CA LYS A 140 -0.77 -15.77 -8.09
C LYS A 140 0.72 -15.88 -7.79
N LYS A 141 1.52 -14.97 -8.33
CA LYS A 141 2.98 -14.96 -8.19
C LYS A 141 3.44 -13.64 -7.59
N ALA A 142 4.55 -13.65 -6.88
CA ALA A 142 5.28 -12.46 -6.46
C ALA A 142 6.16 -11.98 -7.62
N ASP A 143 5.54 -11.39 -8.62
CA ASP A 143 6.17 -10.91 -9.85
C ASP A 143 6.03 -9.40 -10.01
N ASN A 144 6.24 -8.87 -11.21
CA ASN A 144 6.13 -7.46 -11.56
C ASN A 144 4.70 -7.01 -11.90
N SER A 145 3.67 -7.82 -11.60
CA SER A 145 2.28 -7.48 -11.88
C SER A 145 1.86 -6.21 -11.13
N VAL A 146 1.18 -5.32 -11.87
CA VAL A 146 0.59 -4.07 -11.34
C VAL A 146 -0.84 -3.95 -11.83
N HIS A 147 -1.68 -3.24 -11.07
CA HIS A 147 -3.08 -3.08 -11.41
C HIS A 147 -3.63 -1.73 -10.94
N VAL A 148 -4.58 -1.20 -11.70
CA VAL A 148 -5.40 -0.05 -11.30
C VAL A 148 -6.86 -0.49 -11.31
N ASP A 149 -7.52 -0.33 -10.18
CA ASP A 149 -8.97 -0.43 -10.11
C ASP A 149 -9.53 0.83 -9.45
N ARG A 150 -10.34 1.58 -10.22
CA ARG A 150 -10.86 2.88 -9.80
C ARG A 150 -9.71 3.81 -9.37
N ARG A 151 -9.63 4.18 -8.08
CA ARG A 151 -8.55 5.02 -7.53
C ARG A 151 -7.55 4.26 -6.67
N LEU A 152 -7.50 2.94 -6.79
CA LEU A 152 -6.54 2.09 -6.11
C LEU A 152 -5.51 1.57 -7.13
N VAL A 153 -4.24 1.86 -6.90
CA VAL A 153 -3.11 1.33 -7.67
C VAL A 153 -2.37 0.33 -6.79
N THR A 154 -2.15 -0.87 -7.30
CA THR A 154 -1.47 -1.93 -6.55
C THR A 154 -0.34 -2.57 -7.33
N GLY A 155 0.66 -3.11 -6.62
CA GLY A 155 1.78 -3.87 -7.17
C GLY A 155 2.05 -5.13 -6.35
N ALA A 156 2.34 -6.25 -7.05
CA ALA A 156 2.35 -7.58 -6.45
C ALA A 156 3.54 -7.85 -5.52
N SER A 157 4.69 -7.24 -5.75
CA SER A 157 5.93 -7.62 -5.05
C SER A 157 6.99 -6.51 -5.18
N PRO A 158 8.17 -6.66 -4.53
CA PRO A 158 9.30 -5.76 -4.76
C PRO A 158 9.75 -5.69 -6.23
N GLN A 159 9.54 -6.76 -7.00
CA GLN A 159 9.86 -6.79 -8.43
C GLN A 159 8.96 -5.84 -9.23
N ALA A 160 7.75 -5.58 -8.76
CA ALA A 160 6.81 -4.66 -9.39
C ALA A 160 7.13 -3.18 -9.14
N ALA A 161 8.10 -2.83 -8.28
CA ALA A 161 8.30 -1.46 -7.81
C ALA A 161 8.46 -0.43 -8.94
N ASN A 162 9.24 -0.74 -9.99
CA ASN A 162 9.44 0.17 -11.13
C ASN A 162 8.16 0.35 -11.96
N ASP A 163 7.48 -0.74 -12.28
CA ASP A 163 6.24 -0.71 -13.07
C ASP A 163 5.11 -0.06 -12.28
N PHE A 164 5.04 -0.33 -10.99
CA PHE A 164 4.14 0.33 -10.05
C PHE A 164 4.37 1.86 -10.00
N GLY A 165 5.61 2.30 -9.86
CA GLY A 165 5.96 3.72 -9.83
C GLY A 165 5.56 4.44 -11.12
N ARG A 166 5.82 3.83 -12.29
CA ARG A 166 5.42 4.37 -13.60
C ARG A 166 3.90 4.43 -13.74
N LEU A 167 3.21 3.38 -13.34
CA LEU A 167 1.75 3.30 -13.40
C LEU A 167 1.12 4.33 -12.47
N ALA A 168 1.61 4.47 -11.24
CA ALA A 168 1.16 5.45 -10.28
C ALA A 168 1.36 6.88 -10.81
N ALA A 169 2.55 7.23 -11.29
CA ALA A 169 2.85 8.54 -11.87
C ALA A 169 1.91 8.85 -13.05
N THR A 170 1.75 7.92 -13.99
CA THR A 170 0.85 8.10 -15.14
C THR A 170 -0.60 8.30 -14.71
N THR A 171 -1.04 7.57 -13.68
CA THR A 171 -2.41 7.66 -13.16
C THR A 171 -2.67 9.00 -12.47
N LEU A 172 -1.70 9.49 -11.69
CA LEU A 172 -1.81 10.76 -10.99
C LEU A 172 -1.75 11.96 -11.95
N LEU A 173 -0.88 11.92 -12.95
CA LEU A 173 -0.75 13.01 -13.94
C LEU A 173 -2.00 13.16 -14.80
N LYS A 174 -2.65 12.07 -15.21
CA LYS A 174 -3.94 12.14 -15.96
C LYS A 174 -5.04 12.86 -15.18
N ARG A 175 -5.00 12.87 -13.86
CA ARG A 175 -5.97 13.58 -13.02
C ARG A 175 -5.78 15.10 -13.10
N THR A 176 -4.54 15.57 -13.16
CA THR A 176 -4.26 17.02 -13.27
C THR A 176 -4.78 17.59 -14.58
N ASP A 177 -4.63 16.85 -15.68
CA ASP A 177 -5.10 17.28 -17.00
C ASP A 177 -6.63 17.32 -17.11
N ALA A 178 -7.35 16.47 -16.37
CA ALA A 178 -8.82 16.42 -16.37
C ALA A 178 -9.47 17.53 -15.50
N ASN A 179 -8.70 18.18 -14.63
CA ASN A 179 -9.16 19.26 -13.74
C ASN A 179 -8.65 20.66 -14.20
N SER A 180 -7.93 20.74 -15.34
CA SER A 180 -7.46 21.97 -15.98
C SER A 180 -8.39 22.36 -17.12
#